data_72c8794cebdd953fbda919e09dc3e430
#
_entry.id   72c8794cebdd953fbda919e09dc3e430
#
_cell.length_a   1.000
_cell.length_b   1.000
_cell.length_c   1.000
_cell.angle_alpha   90.00
_cell.angle_beta   90.00
_cell.angle_gamma   90.00
#
_symmetry.space_group_name_H-M   'P 1'
#
loop_
_entity.id
_entity.type
_entity.pdbx_description
1 polymer ?
#
loop_
_entity_poly.entity_id
_entity_poly.type
_entity_poly.pdbx_seq_one_letter_code
_entity_poly.pdbx_strand_id
1 'polypeptide(L)'
;MIFRLPPLEQLSKLIQNRLLSNLPGPQAHLRMEPETRKAFLNLKHAEAPRQSAVLILLFEKNGKIKTPFIRRNIYDGVHSGQIALPGGGFETHDNTLINTALRETEEEIGIAKNQVKVLG
;
A
#
# COMPACT_ATOMS: atom_id res chain seq x y z
N MET A 1 -17.03 -16.03 -17.19
CA MET A 1 -15.65 -15.86 -17.71
C MET A 1 -14.72 -15.87 -16.49
N ILE A 2 -13.89 -16.92 -16.32
CA ILE A 2 -12.96 -16.99 -15.19
C ILE A 2 -11.66 -16.33 -15.65
N PHE A 3 -11.37 -15.13 -15.16
CA PHE A 3 -10.07 -14.49 -15.38
C PHE A 3 -9.01 -15.26 -14.61
N ARG A 4 -8.14 -15.95 -15.31
CA ARG A 4 -6.94 -16.58 -14.70
C ARG A 4 -5.79 -15.58 -14.76
N LEU A 5 -5.28 -15.19 -13.60
CA LEU A 5 -4.08 -14.37 -13.55
C LEU A 5 -2.88 -15.15 -14.12
N PRO A 6 -1.95 -14.45 -14.80
CA PRO A 6 -0.70 -15.07 -15.25
C PRO A 6 0.15 -15.51 -14.03
N PRO A 7 1.18 -16.36 -14.22
CA PRO A 7 2.14 -16.69 -13.18
C PRO A 7 2.74 -15.42 -12.54
N LEU A 8 3.12 -15.49 -11.26
CA LEU A 8 3.59 -14.32 -10.49
C LEU A 8 4.76 -13.60 -11.18
N GLU A 9 5.68 -14.33 -11.78
CA GLU A 9 6.82 -13.72 -12.50
C GLU A 9 6.36 -12.87 -13.69
N GLN A 10 5.44 -13.38 -14.48
CA GLN A 10 4.89 -12.65 -15.62
C GLN A 10 4.06 -11.45 -15.15
N LEU A 11 3.24 -11.62 -14.11
CA LEU A 11 2.48 -10.52 -13.52
C LEU A 11 3.40 -9.43 -13.00
N SER A 12 4.49 -9.79 -12.31
CA SER A 12 5.45 -8.80 -11.78
C SER A 12 6.07 -7.95 -12.88
N LYS A 13 6.44 -8.55 -14.02
CA LYS A 13 6.95 -7.82 -15.19
C LYS A 13 5.91 -6.87 -15.77
N LEU A 14 4.65 -7.31 -15.87
CA LEU A 14 3.55 -6.46 -16.36
C LEU A 14 3.29 -5.27 -15.43
N ILE A 15 3.26 -5.51 -14.11
CA ILE A 15 3.09 -4.45 -13.10
C ILE A 15 4.26 -3.47 -13.19
N GLN A 16 5.50 -3.95 -13.19
CA GLN A 16 6.69 -3.10 -13.27
C GLN A 16 6.67 -2.21 -14.52
N ASN A 17 6.38 -2.78 -15.69
CA ASN A 17 6.25 -2.02 -16.93
C ASN A 17 5.13 -0.98 -16.85
N ARG A 18 4.01 -1.31 -16.20
CA ARG A 18 2.89 -0.37 -16.03
C ARG A 18 3.24 0.78 -15.09
N LEU A 19 3.98 0.51 -14.00
CA LEU A 19 4.42 1.54 -13.06
C LEU A 19 5.43 2.51 -13.66
N LEU A 20 6.22 2.08 -14.65
CA LEU A 20 7.14 2.95 -15.40
C LEU A 20 6.42 3.86 -16.42
N SER A 21 5.16 3.60 -16.72
CA SER A 21 4.38 4.43 -17.63
C SER A 21 3.59 5.51 -16.88
N ASN A 22 3.02 6.45 -17.64
CA ASN A 22 2.21 7.52 -17.06
C ASN A 22 0.97 6.94 -16.35
N LEU A 23 0.89 7.12 -15.04
CA LEU A 23 -0.22 6.65 -14.22
C LEU A 23 -1.33 7.71 -14.20
N PRO A 24 -2.63 7.31 -14.13
CA PRO A 24 -3.76 8.24 -14.22
C PRO A 24 -3.87 9.21 -13.03
N GLY A 25 -3.21 8.91 -11.89
CA GLY A 25 -3.06 9.81 -10.75
C GLY A 25 -4.36 10.53 -10.32
N PRO A 26 -4.32 11.86 -10.17
CA PRO A 26 -5.45 12.64 -9.64
C PRO A 26 -6.76 12.47 -10.41
N GLN A 27 -6.71 12.29 -11.73
CA GLN A 27 -7.91 12.13 -12.55
C GLN A 27 -8.66 10.82 -12.22
N ALA A 28 -7.94 9.75 -11.90
CA ALA A 28 -8.56 8.50 -11.44
C ALA A 28 -9.16 8.66 -10.04
N HIS A 29 -8.49 9.39 -9.17
CA HIS A 29 -8.97 9.67 -7.81
C HIS A 29 -10.29 10.44 -7.83
N LEU A 30 -10.41 11.48 -8.67
CA LEU A 30 -11.63 12.29 -8.79
C LEU A 30 -12.88 11.46 -9.15
N ARG A 31 -12.73 10.36 -9.89
CA ARG A 31 -13.85 9.47 -10.24
C ARG A 31 -14.41 8.68 -9.05
N MET A 32 -13.58 8.44 -8.03
CA MET A 32 -13.91 7.64 -6.86
C MET A 32 -14.00 8.48 -5.58
N GLU A 33 -13.88 9.80 -5.71
CA GLU A 33 -13.85 10.69 -4.57
C GLU A 33 -15.25 10.84 -3.95
N PRO A 34 -15.43 10.51 -2.66
CA PRO A 34 -16.69 10.77 -1.96
C PRO A 34 -16.96 12.28 -1.90
N GLU A 35 -18.22 12.68 -2.10
CA GLU A 35 -18.60 14.11 -2.03
C GLU A 35 -18.22 14.77 -0.70
N THR A 36 -18.25 14.00 0.38
CA THR A 36 -17.82 14.45 1.73
C THR A 36 -16.37 14.92 1.77
N ARG A 37 -15.48 14.38 0.91
CA ARG A 37 -14.07 14.78 0.87
C ARG A 37 -13.88 16.20 0.35
N LYS A 38 -14.74 16.67 -0.56
CA LYS A 38 -14.70 18.05 -1.07
C LYS A 38 -14.87 19.08 0.05
N ALA A 39 -15.68 18.76 1.06
CA ALA A 39 -15.87 19.63 2.22
C ALA A 39 -14.61 19.67 3.12
N PHE A 40 -13.82 18.59 3.19
CA PHE A 40 -12.59 18.54 3.98
C PHE A 40 -11.39 19.23 3.31
N LEU A 41 -11.35 19.31 1.98
CA LEU A 41 -10.25 19.96 1.25
C LEU A 41 -10.16 21.47 1.52
N ASN A 42 -11.24 22.09 2.00
CA ASN A 42 -11.28 23.50 2.38
C ASN A 42 -10.83 23.77 3.81
N LEU A 43 -10.59 22.72 4.61
CA LEU A 43 -10.00 22.88 5.93
C LEU A 43 -8.49 23.09 5.76
N LYS A 44 -8.01 24.31 6.08
CA LYS A 44 -6.59 24.60 6.17
C LYS A 44 -6.01 23.70 7.28
N HIS A 45 -5.30 22.65 6.88
CA HIS A 45 -4.51 21.87 7.84
C HIS A 45 -3.41 22.79 8.37
N ALA A 46 -3.43 23.03 9.68
CA ALA A 46 -2.42 23.86 10.35
C ALA A 46 -1.02 23.22 10.34
N GLU A 47 -0.94 21.92 10.10
CA GLU A 47 0.30 21.14 10.07
C GLU A 47 0.45 20.38 8.75
N ALA A 48 1.70 20.19 8.32
CA ALA A 48 2.01 19.35 7.17
C ALA A 48 1.53 17.91 7.43
N PRO A 49 0.91 17.26 6.43
CA PRO A 49 0.42 15.89 6.59
C PRO A 49 1.58 14.94 6.90
N ARG A 50 1.37 14.03 7.85
CA ARG A 50 2.35 12.98 8.18
C ARG A 50 2.54 12.05 6.99
N GLN A 51 3.79 11.81 6.63
CA GLN A 51 4.12 10.84 5.58
C GLN A 51 3.94 9.41 6.11
N SER A 52 3.40 8.54 5.27
CA SER A 52 3.23 7.12 5.56
C SER A 52 3.32 6.31 4.27
N ALA A 53 3.59 5.02 4.40
CA ALA A 53 3.64 4.11 3.28
C ALA A 53 3.04 2.75 3.64
N VAL A 54 2.40 2.11 2.66
CA VAL A 54 1.87 0.75 2.77
C VAL A 54 2.47 -0.13 1.68
N LEU A 55 2.56 -1.43 1.91
CA LEU A 55 3.04 -2.41 0.94
C LEU A 55 1.90 -3.25 0.39
N ILE A 56 1.74 -3.29 -0.93
CA ILE A 56 0.92 -4.30 -1.62
C ILE A 56 1.84 -5.47 -1.96
N LEU A 57 1.96 -6.44 -1.03
CA LEU A 57 2.80 -7.60 -1.22
C LEU A 57 2.05 -8.68 -2.01
N LEU A 58 2.62 -9.14 -3.13
CA LEU A 58 2.08 -10.25 -3.90
C LEU A 58 2.95 -11.48 -3.73
N PHE A 59 2.34 -12.62 -3.41
CA PHE A 59 3.04 -13.90 -3.29
C PHE A 59 2.18 -15.04 -3.82
N GLU A 60 2.84 -16.12 -4.22
CA GLU A 60 2.14 -17.32 -4.68
C GLU A 60 2.05 -18.36 -3.55
N LYS A 61 0.84 -18.88 -3.35
CA LYS A 61 0.59 -20.00 -2.43
C LYS A 61 -0.46 -20.94 -3.04
N ASN A 62 -0.09 -22.21 -3.23
CA ASN A 62 -0.95 -23.24 -3.82
C ASN A 62 -1.48 -22.83 -5.23
N GLY A 63 -0.60 -22.33 -6.08
CA GLY A 63 -0.94 -21.90 -7.45
C GLY A 63 -1.86 -20.68 -7.53
N LYS A 64 -2.01 -19.93 -6.45
CA LYS A 64 -2.83 -18.72 -6.38
C LYS A 64 -2.00 -17.55 -5.91
N ILE A 65 -2.13 -16.42 -6.59
CA ILE A 65 -1.54 -15.15 -6.17
C ILE A 65 -2.40 -14.58 -5.04
N LYS A 66 -1.75 -14.17 -3.97
CA LYS A 66 -2.35 -13.63 -2.75
C LYS A 66 -1.66 -12.35 -2.33
N THR A 67 -2.37 -11.56 -1.54
CA THR A 67 -1.83 -10.41 -0.80
C THR A 67 -2.26 -10.51 0.67
N PRO A 68 -1.36 -10.24 1.63
CA PRO A 68 -1.72 -10.24 3.04
C PRO A 68 -2.42 -8.93 3.39
N PHE A 69 -3.31 -9.01 4.36
CA PHE A 69 -3.86 -7.89 5.09
C PHE A 69 -3.61 -8.10 6.58
N ILE A 70 -3.41 -7.02 7.30
CA ILE A 70 -3.35 -7.01 8.75
C ILE A 70 -4.69 -6.58 9.35
N ARG A 71 -4.96 -7.02 10.55
CA ARG A 71 -6.00 -6.44 11.39
C ARG A 71 -5.32 -5.58 12.45
N ARG A 72 -5.58 -4.27 12.44
CA ARG A 72 -5.03 -3.36 13.44
C ARG A 72 -5.50 -3.74 14.84
N ASN A 73 -4.66 -3.53 15.83
CA ASN A 73 -5.02 -3.74 17.22
C ASN A 73 -6.25 -2.94 17.61
N ILE A 74 -7.02 -3.46 18.57
CA ILE A 74 -8.14 -2.74 19.16
C ILE A 74 -7.58 -1.80 20.22
N TYR A 75 -7.78 -0.49 20.04
CA TYR A 75 -7.38 0.57 20.96
C TYR A 75 -8.41 1.71 20.89
N ASP A 76 -8.36 2.62 21.85
CA ASP A 76 -9.21 3.81 21.82
C ASP A 76 -8.64 4.85 20.85
N GLY A 77 -9.14 4.85 19.61
CA GLY A 77 -8.65 5.75 18.56
C GLY A 77 -9.15 5.43 17.16
N VAL A 78 -8.80 6.31 16.24
CA VAL A 78 -9.15 6.22 14.80
C VAL A 78 -8.48 4.99 14.18
N HIS A 79 -9.20 4.25 13.34
CA HIS A 79 -8.72 3.05 12.65
C HIS A 79 -8.50 1.80 13.52
N SER A 80 -8.99 1.80 14.77
CA SER A 80 -8.99 0.63 15.67
C SER A 80 -9.68 -0.58 15.03
N GLY A 81 -9.02 -1.75 15.04
CA GLY A 81 -9.57 -3.02 14.53
C GLY A 81 -9.81 -3.10 13.03
N GLN A 82 -9.45 -2.08 12.26
CA GLN A 82 -9.62 -2.06 10.80
C GLN A 82 -8.68 -3.04 10.10
N ILE A 83 -9.15 -3.56 8.96
CA ILE A 83 -8.32 -4.34 8.03
C ILE A 83 -7.56 -3.35 7.15
N ALA A 84 -6.25 -3.54 7.04
CA ALA A 84 -5.36 -2.68 6.27
C ALA A 84 -4.27 -3.50 5.55
N LEU A 85 -3.62 -2.87 4.57
CA LEU A 85 -2.35 -3.37 4.06
C LEU A 85 -1.27 -3.13 5.13
N PRO A 86 -0.21 -3.97 5.19
CA PRO A 86 0.95 -3.71 6.04
C PRO A 86 1.56 -2.34 5.71
N GLY A 87 1.92 -1.58 6.75
CA GLY A 87 2.51 -0.26 6.57
C GLY A 87 2.24 0.69 7.72
N GLY A 88 2.93 1.83 7.71
CA GLY A 88 2.84 2.80 8.78
C GLY A 88 3.53 4.13 8.50
N GLY A 89 3.90 4.85 9.56
CA GLY A 89 4.47 6.17 9.50
C GLY A 89 5.94 6.18 9.09
N PHE A 90 6.30 7.21 8.32
CA PHE A 90 7.71 7.46 7.99
C PHE A 90 8.49 7.84 9.26
N GLU A 91 9.64 7.23 9.42
CA GLU A 91 10.62 7.58 10.44
C GLU A 91 11.93 8.07 9.79
N THR A 92 12.66 8.97 10.47
CA THR A 92 13.85 9.60 9.89
C THR A 92 14.90 8.59 9.43
N HIS A 93 15.01 7.46 10.11
CA HIS A 93 15.98 6.42 9.77
C HIS A 93 15.57 5.57 8.53
N ASP A 94 14.34 5.69 8.05
CA ASP A 94 13.88 4.98 6.85
C ASP A 94 14.55 5.52 5.57
N ASN A 95 14.90 6.81 5.55
CA ASN A 95 15.43 7.55 4.40
C ASN A 95 14.49 7.65 3.19
N THR A 96 13.63 6.66 2.96
CA THR A 96 12.66 6.61 1.84
C THR A 96 11.35 5.98 2.28
N LEU A 97 10.25 6.34 1.61
CA LEU A 97 8.93 5.70 1.82
C LEU A 97 8.92 4.21 1.46
N ILE A 98 9.79 3.79 0.52
CA ILE A 98 9.96 2.35 0.22
C ILE A 98 10.50 1.62 1.46
N ASN A 99 11.51 2.17 2.10
CA ASN A 99 12.06 1.57 3.33
C ASN A 99 11.05 1.59 4.48
N THR A 100 10.23 2.63 4.60
CA THR A 100 9.11 2.65 5.55
C THR A 100 8.17 1.47 5.33
N ALA A 101 7.69 1.29 4.09
CA ALA A 101 6.78 0.19 3.77
C ALA A 101 7.40 -1.18 4.04
N LEU A 102 8.69 -1.36 3.74
CA LEU A 102 9.41 -2.61 3.98
C LEU A 102 9.64 -2.87 5.48
N ARG A 103 10.05 -1.85 6.26
CA ARG A 103 10.25 -1.96 7.71
C ARG A 103 8.94 -2.33 8.41
N GLU A 104 7.88 -1.59 8.15
CA GLU A 104 6.56 -1.84 8.74
C GLU A 104 6.03 -3.23 8.38
N THR A 105 6.27 -3.68 7.13
CA THR A 105 5.88 -5.04 6.71
C THR A 105 6.67 -6.12 7.47
N GLU A 106 7.96 -5.91 7.70
CA GLU A 106 8.78 -6.83 8.50
C GLU A 106 8.31 -6.88 9.95
N GLU A 107 7.98 -5.74 10.55
CA GLU A 107 7.48 -5.63 11.92
C GLU A 107 6.09 -6.26 12.10
N GLU A 108 5.17 -6.03 11.16
CA GLU A 108 3.76 -6.45 11.28
C GLU A 108 3.51 -7.90 10.85
N ILE A 109 4.22 -8.42 9.84
CA ILE A 109 3.99 -9.78 9.30
C ILE A 109 5.24 -10.65 9.19
N GLY A 110 6.40 -10.15 9.64
CA GLY A 110 7.64 -10.94 9.73
C GLY A 110 8.32 -11.25 8.39
N ILE A 111 8.01 -10.51 7.32
CA ILE A 111 8.64 -10.69 6.00
C ILE A 111 9.85 -9.76 5.90
N ALA A 112 11.06 -10.34 5.93
CA ALA A 112 12.29 -9.57 5.85
C ALA A 112 12.42 -8.83 4.51
N LYS A 113 12.91 -7.59 4.55
CA LYS A 113 13.05 -6.71 3.38
C LYS A 113 13.87 -7.34 2.23
N ASN A 114 14.84 -8.20 2.54
CA ASN A 114 15.64 -8.89 1.51
C ASN A 114 14.88 -10.00 0.77
N GLN A 115 13.70 -10.40 1.25
CA GLN A 115 12.81 -11.36 0.60
C GLN A 115 11.82 -10.69 -0.36
N VAL A 116 11.79 -9.35 -0.38
CA VAL A 116 10.84 -8.57 -1.17
C VAL A 116 11.52 -7.94 -2.38
N LYS A 117 11.01 -8.24 -3.57
CA LYS A 117 11.36 -7.53 -4.79
C LYS A 117 10.43 -6.34 -4.98
N VAL A 118 10.94 -5.13 -4.82
CA VAL A 118 10.18 -3.90 -5.09
C VAL A 118 9.99 -3.73 -6.60
N LEU A 119 8.76 -3.45 -7.02
CA LEU A 119 8.39 -3.27 -8.43
C LEU A 119 8.20 -1.80 -8.81
N GLY A 120 7.87 -0.94 -7.84
CA GLY A 120 7.66 0.50 -8.01
C GLY A 120 6.97 1.10 -6.81
#